data_c5377f9164641cac7693d5a7daa8ed3a
#
_entry.id   c5377f9164641cac7693d5a7daa8ed3a
#
_cell.length_a   1.000
_cell.length_b   1.000
_cell.length_c   1.000
_cell.angle_alpha   90.00
_cell.angle_beta   90.00
_cell.angle_gamma   90.00
#
_symmetry.space_group_name_H-M   'P 1'
#
loop_
_entity.id
_entity.type
_entity.pdbx_description
1 polymer ?
#
loop_
_entity_poly.entity_id
_entity_poly.type
_entity_poly.pdbx_seq_one_letter_code
_entity_poly.pdbx_strand_id
1 'polypeptide(L)'
;MQDAITSVINSADVQGKYLDNSSLEKLKGYFKSGELRVRAATSISANAAAIVKEAVAKSLLYSDVTRPGGNMYTTRRYAACIRDLDYYLRYSTYAMLAGDPSILDERVLNGLKETYNSLGVPVSSTVQAIQAMKEVTASLVGSDAGKEMGVYFDYICSGLS
;
A
#
# COMPACT_ATOMS: atom_id res chain seq x y z
N MET A 1 -14.47 5.53 -2.60
CA MET A 1 -13.23 5.44 -3.40
C MET A 1 -13.20 6.61 -4.38
N GLN A 2 -12.16 7.42 -4.30
CA GLN A 2 -11.87 8.50 -5.23
C GLN A 2 -10.71 8.10 -6.15
N ASP A 3 -10.50 8.87 -7.21
CA ASP A 3 -9.31 8.82 -8.06
C ASP A 3 -8.73 10.23 -8.21
N ALA A 4 -7.56 10.34 -8.81
CA ALA A 4 -6.85 11.61 -8.96
C ALA A 4 -7.68 12.66 -9.72
N ILE A 5 -8.53 12.25 -10.66
CA ILE A 5 -9.39 13.14 -11.44
C ILE A 5 -10.52 13.67 -10.57
N THR A 6 -11.26 12.75 -9.93
CA THR A 6 -12.38 13.08 -9.04
C THR A 6 -11.91 13.93 -7.86
N SER A 7 -10.75 13.63 -7.28
CA SER A 7 -10.16 14.40 -6.17
C SER A 7 -9.89 15.85 -6.56
N VAL A 8 -9.29 16.07 -7.74
CA VAL A 8 -9.00 17.41 -8.25
C VAL A 8 -10.29 18.19 -8.57
N ILE A 9 -11.27 17.54 -9.22
CA ILE A 9 -12.55 18.16 -9.57
C ILE A 9 -13.30 18.55 -8.30
N ASN A 10 -13.45 17.65 -7.33
CA ASN A 10 -14.16 17.91 -6.08
C ASN A 10 -13.55 19.08 -5.30
N SER A 11 -12.21 19.18 -5.29
CA SER A 11 -11.51 20.27 -4.62
C SER A 11 -11.84 21.64 -5.22
N ALA A 12 -12.05 21.74 -6.52
CA ALA A 12 -12.45 22.97 -7.19
C ALA A 12 -13.97 23.23 -7.00
N ASP A 13 -14.78 22.19 -7.13
CA ASP A 13 -16.25 22.28 -7.05
C ASP A 13 -16.72 22.79 -5.67
N VAL A 14 -16.17 22.25 -4.59
CA VAL A 14 -16.47 22.72 -3.21
C VAL A 14 -16.17 24.22 -3.03
N GLN A 15 -15.22 24.76 -3.80
CA GLN A 15 -14.86 26.19 -3.77
C GLN A 15 -15.66 27.03 -4.78
N GLY A 16 -16.48 26.41 -5.62
CA GLY A 16 -17.20 27.08 -6.71
C GLY A 16 -16.28 27.71 -7.74
N LYS A 17 -15.11 27.09 -8.00
CA LYS A 17 -14.07 27.64 -8.87
C LYS A 17 -13.80 26.73 -10.07
N TYR A 18 -13.31 27.32 -11.16
CA TYR A 18 -12.71 26.57 -12.23
C TYR A 18 -11.37 25.97 -11.80
N LEU A 19 -10.92 24.91 -12.49
CA LEU A 19 -9.62 24.31 -12.27
C LEU A 19 -8.50 25.34 -12.56
N ASP A 20 -7.64 25.54 -11.58
CA ASP A 20 -6.46 26.40 -11.73
C ASP A 20 -5.30 25.66 -12.40
N ASN A 21 -4.21 26.39 -12.71
CA ASN A 21 -3.04 25.81 -13.34
C ASN A 21 -2.39 24.70 -12.50
N SER A 22 -2.40 24.81 -11.17
CA SER A 22 -1.86 23.79 -10.26
C SER A 22 -2.66 22.49 -10.36
N SER A 23 -3.98 22.58 -10.38
CA SER A 23 -4.89 21.45 -10.57
C SER A 23 -4.69 20.76 -11.92
N LEU A 24 -4.55 21.56 -12.99
CA LEU A 24 -4.31 21.03 -14.34
C LEU A 24 -2.92 20.37 -14.46
N GLU A 25 -1.88 20.90 -13.83
CA GLU A 25 -0.57 20.26 -13.80
C GLU A 25 -0.57 18.92 -13.03
N LYS A 26 -1.33 18.81 -11.94
CA LYS A 26 -1.53 17.52 -11.24
C LYS A 26 -2.15 16.48 -12.17
N LEU A 27 -3.20 16.86 -12.91
CA LEU A 27 -3.84 15.96 -13.89
C LEU A 27 -2.90 15.57 -15.02
N LYS A 28 -2.11 16.51 -15.56
CA LYS A 28 -1.09 16.20 -16.57
C LYS A 28 -0.07 15.18 -16.04
N GLY A 29 0.42 15.36 -14.81
CA GLY A 29 1.33 14.41 -14.16
C GLY A 29 0.71 13.02 -14.04
N TYR A 30 -0.54 12.95 -13.59
CA TYR A 30 -1.30 11.71 -13.48
C TYR A 30 -1.44 10.99 -14.83
N PHE A 31 -1.82 11.70 -15.90
CA PHE A 31 -1.94 11.11 -17.23
C PHE A 31 -0.57 10.68 -17.80
N LYS A 32 0.47 11.49 -17.57
CA LYS A 32 1.82 11.20 -18.07
C LYS A 32 2.40 9.92 -17.46
N SER A 33 2.13 9.63 -16.20
CA SER A 33 2.57 8.39 -15.54
C SER A 33 1.62 7.20 -15.73
N GLY A 34 0.54 7.36 -16.48
CA GLY A 34 -0.49 6.33 -16.65
C GLY A 34 0.04 4.99 -17.17
N GLU A 35 0.84 5.01 -18.23
CA GLU A 35 1.43 3.79 -18.79
C GLU A 35 2.39 3.12 -17.80
N LEU A 36 3.19 3.91 -17.08
CA LEU A 36 4.09 3.40 -16.04
C LEU A 36 3.30 2.65 -14.96
N ARG A 37 2.20 3.23 -14.45
CA ARG A 37 1.34 2.61 -13.43
C ARG A 37 0.69 1.32 -13.92
N VAL A 38 0.20 1.31 -15.16
CA VAL A 38 -0.41 0.10 -15.75
C VAL A 38 0.62 -1.01 -15.90
N ARG A 39 1.81 -0.71 -16.41
CA ARG A 39 2.89 -1.71 -16.50
C ARG A 39 3.32 -2.23 -15.13
N ALA A 40 3.46 -1.34 -14.15
CA ALA A 40 3.77 -1.73 -12.78
C ALA A 40 2.70 -2.65 -12.19
N ALA A 41 1.42 -2.28 -12.33
CA ALA A 41 0.31 -3.10 -11.86
C ALA A 41 0.26 -4.47 -12.52
N THR A 42 0.53 -4.55 -13.82
CA THR A 42 0.63 -5.82 -14.55
C THR A 42 1.74 -6.71 -13.98
N SER A 43 2.93 -6.12 -13.78
CA SER A 43 4.07 -6.84 -13.19
C SER A 43 3.80 -7.31 -11.76
N ILE A 44 3.23 -6.45 -10.92
CA ILE A 44 2.86 -6.79 -9.53
C ILE A 44 1.82 -7.91 -9.53
N SER A 45 0.77 -7.81 -10.33
CA SER A 45 -0.31 -8.81 -10.39
C SER A 45 0.21 -10.18 -10.83
N ALA A 46 1.13 -10.21 -11.80
CA ALA A 46 1.73 -11.46 -12.28
C ALA A 46 2.67 -12.10 -11.23
N ASN A 47 3.19 -11.33 -10.29
CA ASN A 47 4.20 -11.79 -9.32
C ASN A 47 3.75 -11.65 -7.86
N ALA A 48 2.47 -11.38 -7.59
CA ALA A 48 1.97 -11.05 -6.26
C ALA A 48 2.37 -12.09 -5.20
N ALA A 49 2.17 -13.38 -5.48
CA ALA A 49 2.54 -14.44 -4.57
C ALA A 49 4.05 -14.49 -4.26
N ALA A 50 4.90 -14.21 -5.26
CA ALA A 50 6.35 -14.16 -5.08
C ALA A 50 6.78 -12.96 -4.23
N ILE A 51 6.18 -11.79 -4.47
CA ILE A 51 6.40 -10.56 -3.69
C ILE A 51 6.07 -10.80 -2.21
N VAL A 52 4.88 -11.33 -1.94
CA VAL A 52 4.44 -11.61 -0.56
C VAL A 52 5.34 -12.64 0.11
N LYS A 53 5.68 -13.72 -0.59
CA LYS A 53 6.59 -14.76 -0.07
C LYS A 53 7.95 -14.19 0.31
N GLU A 54 8.53 -13.34 -0.54
CA GLU A 54 9.84 -12.74 -0.28
C GLU A 54 9.77 -11.71 0.85
N ALA A 55 8.71 -10.89 0.92
CA ALA A 55 8.49 -9.97 2.02
C ALA A 55 8.38 -10.70 3.37
N VAL A 56 7.65 -11.82 3.39
CA VAL A 56 7.57 -12.70 4.57
C VAL A 56 8.94 -13.26 4.93
N ALA A 57 9.71 -13.76 3.96
CA ALA A 57 11.05 -14.28 4.21
C ALA A 57 11.99 -13.23 4.82
N LYS A 58 11.95 -12.00 4.33
CA LYS A 58 12.68 -10.87 4.92
C LYS A 58 12.21 -10.56 6.35
N SER A 59 10.91 -10.61 6.60
CA SER A 59 10.32 -10.37 7.92
C SER A 59 10.76 -11.41 8.95
N LEU A 60 10.97 -12.66 8.55
CA LEU A 60 11.45 -13.73 9.43
C LEU A 60 12.89 -13.52 9.95
N LEU A 61 13.64 -12.59 9.36
CA LEU A 61 14.96 -12.22 9.86
C LEU A 61 14.90 -11.40 11.16
N TYR A 62 13.75 -10.83 11.50
CA TYR A 62 13.55 -10.12 12.76
C TYR A 62 13.22 -11.12 13.88
N SER A 63 14.06 -11.15 14.92
CA SER A 63 14.04 -12.18 15.95
C SER A 63 12.76 -12.21 16.81
N ASP A 64 12.00 -11.15 16.86
CA ASP A 64 10.79 -10.99 17.66
C ASP A 64 9.52 -11.50 16.96
N VAL A 65 9.52 -11.61 15.62
CA VAL A 65 8.33 -12.02 14.84
C VAL A 65 7.89 -13.47 15.10
N THR A 66 8.85 -14.35 15.39
CA THR A 66 8.61 -15.79 15.61
C THR A 66 8.61 -16.18 17.10
N ARG A 67 8.79 -15.22 18.02
CA ARG A 67 8.72 -15.45 19.47
C ARG A 67 7.26 -15.41 19.97
N PRO A 68 6.98 -15.91 21.18
CA PRO A 68 5.68 -15.75 21.82
C PRO A 68 5.21 -14.29 21.75
N GLY A 69 4.02 -14.06 21.22
CA GLY A 69 3.46 -12.71 20.99
C GLY A 69 3.75 -12.10 19.62
N GLY A 70 4.72 -12.61 18.86
CA GLY A 70 5.07 -12.12 17.54
C GLY A 70 4.03 -12.42 16.46
N ASN A 71 4.08 -11.67 15.35
CA ASN A 71 3.11 -11.78 14.23
C ASN A 71 3.09 -13.15 13.56
N MET A 72 4.17 -13.91 13.63
CA MET A 72 4.32 -15.20 12.96
C MET A 72 4.59 -16.36 13.93
N TYR A 73 4.33 -16.18 15.22
CA TYR A 73 4.63 -17.19 16.25
C TYR A 73 3.81 -18.47 16.10
N THR A 74 2.53 -18.35 15.72
CA THR A 74 1.68 -19.53 15.48
C THR A 74 1.35 -19.67 14.00
N THR A 75 1.06 -20.89 13.54
CA THR A 75 0.61 -21.15 12.15
C THR A 75 -0.58 -20.28 11.75
N ARG A 76 -1.51 -20.04 12.68
CA ARG A 76 -2.66 -19.17 12.44
C ARG A 76 -2.25 -17.72 12.23
N ARG A 77 -1.35 -17.17 13.05
CA ARG A 77 -0.83 -15.81 12.91
C ARG A 77 0.00 -15.66 11.64
N TYR A 78 0.81 -16.65 11.33
CA TYR A 78 1.59 -16.70 10.09
C TYR A 78 0.69 -16.64 8.86
N ALA A 79 -0.36 -17.46 8.80
CA ALA A 79 -1.31 -17.44 7.70
C ALA A 79 -2.08 -16.11 7.59
N ALA A 80 -2.46 -15.51 8.74
CA ALA A 80 -3.09 -14.20 8.77
C ALA A 80 -2.15 -13.10 8.24
N CYS A 81 -0.88 -13.12 8.64
CA CYS A 81 0.12 -12.17 8.15
C CYS A 81 0.29 -12.24 6.62
N ILE A 82 0.38 -13.45 6.04
CA ILE A 82 0.45 -13.63 4.57
C ILE A 82 -0.79 -13.04 3.90
N ARG A 83 -1.97 -13.34 4.41
CA ARG A 83 -3.24 -12.82 3.88
C ARG A 83 -3.27 -11.28 3.93
N ASP A 84 -2.87 -10.69 5.06
CA ASP A 84 -2.91 -9.25 5.26
C ASP A 84 -1.89 -8.55 4.34
N LEU A 85 -0.70 -9.11 4.15
CA LEU A 85 0.29 -8.59 3.20
C LEU A 85 -0.22 -8.66 1.75
N ASP A 86 -0.92 -9.74 1.36
CA ASP A 86 -1.56 -9.82 0.05
C ASP A 86 -2.61 -8.72 -0.13
N TYR A 87 -3.41 -8.43 0.90
CA TYR A 87 -4.37 -7.34 0.87
C TYR A 87 -3.68 -5.98 0.74
N TYR A 88 -2.61 -5.72 1.49
CA TYR A 88 -1.86 -4.46 1.41
C TYR A 88 -1.25 -4.27 0.02
N LEU A 89 -0.65 -5.30 -0.57
CA LEU A 89 -0.10 -5.26 -1.92
C LEU A 89 -1.18 -4.92 -2.95
N ARG A 90 -2.30 -5.63 -2.90
CA ARG A 90 -3.41 -5.47 -3.83
C ARG A 90 -4.04 -4.08 -3.74
N TYR A 91 -4.39 -3.62 -2.55
CA TYR A 91 -5.03 -2.31 -2.39
C TYR A 91 -4.07 -1.14 -2.63
N SER A 92 -2.78 -1.28 -2.32
CA SER A 92 -1.76 -0.30 -2.72
C SER A 92 -1.61 -0.23 -4.25
N THR A 93 -1.71 -1.36 -4.95
CA THR A 93 -1.72 -1.39 -6.42
C THR A 93 -2.94 -0.67 -6.99
N TYR A 94 -4.12 -0.85 -6.38
CA TYR A 94 -5.33 -0.12 -6.80
C TYR A 94 -5.23 1.37 -6.52
N ALA A 95 -4.70 1.77 -5.35
CA ALA A 95 -4.46 3.17 -5.00
C ALA A 95 -3.47 3.83 -5.98
N MET A 96 -2.39 3.14 -6.35
CA MET A 96 -1.45 3.59 -7.36
C MET A 96 -2.12 3.80 -8.72
N LEU A 97 -2.96 2.87 -9.17
CA LEU A 97 -3.69 3.01 -10.43
C LEU A 97 -4.67 4.19 -10.39
N ALA A 98 -5.40 4.35 -9.28
CA ALA A 98 -6.32 5.47 -9.07
C ALA A 98 -5.60 6.81 -8.87
N GLY A 99 -4.34 6.80 -8.44
CA GLY A 99 -3.59 8.01 -8.08
C GLY A 99 -4.15 8.70 -6.82
N ASP A 100 -4.84 7.95 -5.95
CA ASP A 100 -5.51 8.46 -4.76
C ASP A 100 -5.54 7.40 -3.65
N PRO A 101 -5.23 7.74 -2.39
CA PRO A 101 -5.16 6.77 -1.29
C PRO A 101 -6.51 6.41 -0.67
N SER A 102 -7.63 7.05 -1.05
CA SER A 102 -8.95 6.86 -0.40
C SER A 102 -9.41 5.41 -0.33
N ILE A 103 -9.02 4.57 -1.29
CA ILE A 103 -9.32 3.14 -1.23
C ILE A 103 -8.61 2.45 -0.06
N LEU A 104 -7.43 2.95 0.34
CA LEU A 104 -6.70 2.43 1.50
C LEU A 104 -7.43 2.81 2.80
N ASP A 105 -7.95 4.02 2.91
CA ASP A 105 -8.76 4.43 4.06
C ASP A 105 -10.00 3.55 4.19
N GLU A 106 -10.74 3.37 3.10
CA GLU A 106 -12.01 2.64 3.09
C GLU A 106 -11.85 1.14 3.30
N ARG A 107 -10.83 0.51 2.71
CA ARG A 107 -10.73 -0.94 2.58
C ARG A 107 -9.63 -1.58 3.42
N VAL A 108 -8.66 -0.78 3.89
CA VAL A 108 -7.50 -1.28 4.63
C VAL A 108 -7.46 -0.69 6.03
N LEU A 109 -7.43 0.63 6.14
CA LEU A 109 -7.14 1.31 7.41
C LEU A 109 -8.34 1.44 8.34
N ASN A 110 -9.57 1.44 7.80
CA ASN A 110 -10.79 1.60 8.59
C ASN A 110 -10.92 0.46 9.62
N GLY A 111 -10.73 0.78 10.90
CA GLY A 111 -10.81 -0.15 12.02
C GLY A 111 -9.63 -1.14 12.13
N LEU A 112 -8.60 -1.04 11.28
CA LEU A 112 -7.48 -1.99 11.28
C LEU A 112 -6.64 -1.86 12.55
N LYS A 113 -6.33 -0.64 12.98
CA LYS A 113 -5.52 -0.38 14.18
C LYS A 113 -6.21 -0.92 15.45
N GLU A 114 -7.50 -0.68 15.58
CA GLU A 114 -8.33 -1.19 16.67
C GLU A 114 -8.40 -2.72 16.65
N THR A 115 -8.55 -3.30 15.46
CA THR A 115 -8.55 -4.76 15.27
C THR A 115 -7.22 -5.36 15.71
N TYR A 116 -6.11 -4.79 15.28
CA TYR A 116 -4.78 -5.27 15.67
C TYR A 116 -4.53 -5.15 17.17
N ASN A 117 -4.93 -4.04 17.78
CA ASN A 117 -4.83 -3.84 19.21
C ASN A 117 -5.65 -4.89 19.98
N SER A 118 -6.88 -5.16 19.56
CA SER A 118 -7.76 -6.13 20.21
C SER A 118 -7.26 -7.58 20.10
N LEU A 119 -6.58 -7.91 18.99
CA LEU A 119 -6.01 -9.22 18.73
C LEU A 119 -4.57 -9.38 19.26
N GLY A 120 -3.99 -8.32 19.83
CA GLY A 120 -2.60 -8.29 20.27
C GLY A 120 -1.60 -8.52 19.12
N VAL A 121 -1.89 -7.95 17.93
CA VAL A 121 -0.98 -7.98 16.79
C VAL A 121 0.01 -6.81 16.92
N PRO A 122 1.32 -7.07 16.98
CA PRO A 122 2.31 -6.00 17.06
C PRO A 122 2.35 -5.15 15.77
N VAL A 123 1.94 -3.89 15.88
CA VAL A 123 1.95 -2.95 14.75
C VAL A 123 3.34 -2.75 14.17
N SER A 124 4.38 -2.68 15.01
CA SER A 124 5.77 -2.51 14.58
C SER A 124 6.23 -3.61 13.61
N SER A 125 5.93 -4.88 13.93
CA SER A 125 6.27 -6.01 13.07
C SER A 125 5.50 -5.97 11.75
N THR A 126 4.24 -5.51 11.76
CA THR A 126 3.45 -5.32 10.55
C THR A 126 4.05 -4.24 9.66
N VAL A 127 4.43 -3.09 10.23
CA VAL A 127 5.10 -2.00 9.51
C VAL A 127 6.41 -2.49 8.88
N GLN A 128 7.23 -3.26 9.63
CA GLN A 128 8.46 -3.85 9.10
C GLN A 128 8.18 -4.77 7.89
N ALA A 129 7.13 -5.59 7.96
CA ALA A 129 6.76 -6.47 6.86
C ALA A 129 6.28 -5.69 5.62
N ILE A 130 5.55 -4.58 5.80
CA ILE A 130 5.13 -3.70 4.71
C ILE A 130 6.35 -3.01 4.10
N GLN A 131 7.32 -2.55 4.89
CA GLN A 131 8.56 -1.96 4.37
C GLN A 131 9.39 -2.98 3.58
N ALA A 132 9.50 -4.22 4.06
CA ALA A 132 10.13 -5.30 3.29
C ALA A 132 9.41 -5.54 1.95
N MET A 133 8.08 -5.52 1.94
CA MET A 133 7.28 -5.66 0.72
C MET A 133 7.47 -4.47 -0.25
N LYS A 134 7.61 -3.26 0.27
CA LYS A 134 7.95 -2.05 -0.51
C LYS A 134 9.28 -2.23 -1.25
N GLU A 135 10.32 -2.70 -0.56
CA GLU A 135 11.64 -2.97 -1.17
C GLU A 135 11.56 -4.03 -2.27
N VAL A 136 10.91 -5.16 -1.98
CA VAL A 136 10.74 -6.27 -2.95
C VAL A 136 9.99 -5.79 -4.18
N THR A 137 8.89 -5.05 -3.98
CA THR A 137 8.09 -4.51 -5.08
C THR A 137 8.91 -3.53 -5.92
N ALA A 138 9.65 -2.61 -5.30
CA ALA A 138 10.49 -1.65 -6.01
C ALA A 138 11.58 -2.34 -6.84
N SER A 139 12.18 -3.41 -6.32
CA SER A 139 13.16 -4.21 -7.05
C SER A 139 12.58 -4.88 -8.31
N LEU A 140 11.29 -5.25 -8.26
CA LEU A 140 10.60 -5.88 -9.39
C LEU A 140 10.18 -4.88 -10.47
N VAL A 141 9.58 -3.74 -10.06
CA VAL A 141 8.96 -2.80 -11.00
C VAL A 141 9.90 -1.70 -11.48
N GLY A 142 11.08 -1.58 -10.87
CA GLY A 142 12.07 -0.56 -11.17
C GLY A 142 11.88 0.74 -10.36
N SER A 143 12.88 1.62 -10.45
CA SER A 143 13.01 2.80 -9.58
C SER A 143 11.80 3.74 -9.61
N ASP A 144 11.31 4.09 -10.79
CA ASP A 144 10.27 5.12 -10.92
C ASP A 144 8.90 4.61 -10.47
N ALA A 145 8.52 3.41 -10.94
CA ALA A 145 7.29 2.75 -10.49
C ALA A 145 7.36 2.36 -9.01
N GLY A 146 8.54 1.96 -8.54
CA GLY A 146 8.79 1.65 -7.13
C GLY A 146 8.61 2.86 -6.21
N LYS A 147 9.05 4.05 -6.64
CA LYS A 147 8.80 5.31 -5.89
C LYS A 147 7.31 5.64 -5.84
N GLU A 148 6.61 5.54 -6.97
CA GLU A 148 5.18 5.82 -7.04
C GLU A 148 4.38 4.84 -6.17
N MET A 149 4.66 3.55 -6.25
CA MET A 149 4.04 2.52 -5.41
C MET A 149 4.39 2.68 -3.92
N GLY A 150 5.62 3.08 -3.62
CA GLY A 150 6.13 3.27 -2.27
C GLY A 150 5.34 4.26 -1.43
N VAL A 151 4.78 5.30 -2.06
CA VAL A 151 3.92 6.29 -1.39
C VAL A 151 2.72 5.63 -0.70
N TYR A 152 2.11 4.64 -1.34
CA TYR A 152 0.93 3.95 -0.83
C TYR A 152 1.26 2.96 0.28
N PHE A 153 2.42 2.30 0.23
CA PHE A 153 2.91 1.50 1.36
C PHE A 153 3.23 2.37 2.58
N ASP A 154 3.88 3.53 2.37
CA ASP A 154 4.15 4.48 3.44
C ASP A 154 2.86 5.05 4.04
N TYR A 155 1.83 5.26 3.22
CA TYR A 155 0.50 5.68 3.66
C TYR A 155 -0.13 4.66 4.63
N ILE A 156 -0.10 3.37 4.30
CA ILE A 156 -0.57 2.30 5.20
C ILE A 156 0.23 2.30 6.50
N CYS A 157 1.56 2.38 6.41
CA CYS A 157 2.42 2.41 7.60
C CYS A 157 2.09 3.59 8.52
N SER A 158 1.86 4.77 7.95
CA SER A 158 1.47 5.98 8.70
C SER A 158 0.10 5.84 9.37
N GLY A 159 -0.86 5.21 8.69
CA GLY A 159 -2.20 4.96 9.24
C GLY A 159 -2.21 3.92 10.36
N LEU A 160 -1.24 3.01 10.39
CA LEU A 160 -1.07 2.01 11.45
C LEU A 160 -0.35 2.57 12.68
N SER A 161 0.56 3.53 12.50
CA SER A 161 1.36 4.14 13.57
C SER A 161 0.59 5.18 14.35
#